data_cfcfad86349d73803629022665511596
#
_entry.id   cfcfad86349d73803629022665511596
#
_cell.length_a   1.000
_cell.length_b   1.000
_cell.length_c   1.000
_cell.angle_alpha   90.00
_cell.angle_beta   90.00
_cell.angle_gamma   90.00
#
_symmetry.space_group_name_H-M   'P 1'
#
loop_
_entity.id
_entity.type
_entity.pdbx_description
1 polymer ?
#
loop_
_entity_poly.entity_id
_entity_poly.type
_entity_poly.pdbx_seq_one_letter_code
_entity_poly.pdbx_strand_id
1 'polypeptide(L)'
;MRYELKEGQSLSDLIEYAGGFSSGAYRNDVKIIRNTEKEKEILTVKSDNYDSCILNDGDEVSVGMNLDRFANRVEIRGYVFRPGEFQIGGDIATVRQLVNMAGGPREDAFLGRAVLLREKEDLSLETIQVNIGAILDGSMEDMLLKKNDVLVISGIHELEDRGEYTINGMVMNPGTFAFAENTTVEDLILRAGGLVDGASTARVDVARR
;
A
#
# COMPACT_ATOMS: atom_id res chain seq x y z
N MET A 1 -5.02 -9.83 -32.67
CA MET A 1 -6.22 -10.01 -33.49
C MET A 1 -5.89 -9.45 -34.88
N ARG A 2 -6.52 -9.94 -35.94
CA ARG A 2 -6.38 -9.39 -37.30
C ARG A 2 -7.73 -8.88 -37.76
N TYR A 3 -7.77 -7.75 -38.42
CA TYR A 3 -8.95 -7.11 -38.96
C TYR A 3 -8.72 -6.82 -40.45
N GLU A 4 -9.75 -7.05 -41.26
CA GLU A 4 -9.78 -6.61 -42.65
C GLU A 4 -10.49 -5.27 -42.72
N LEU A 5 -9.77 -4.26 -43.18
CA LEU A 5 -10.30 -2.92 -43.35
C LEU A 5 -10.56 -2.64 -44.85
N LYS A 6 -11.54 -1.82 -45.12
CA LYS A 6 -11.76 -1.29 -46.47
C LYS A 6 -10.78 -0.17 -46.75
N GLU A 7 -10.47 0.05 -48.00
CA GLU A 7 -9.63 1.18 -48.42
C GLU A 7 -10.17 2.52 -47.90
N GLY A 8 -9.30 3.34 -47.29
CA GLY A 8 -9.67 4.62 -46.75
C GLY A 8 -10.18 4.61 -45.29
N GLN A 9 -10.25 3.45 -44.63
CA GLN A 9 -10.65 3.39 -43.24
C GLN A 9 -9.52 3.89 -42.32
N SER A 10 -9.94 4.58 -41.24
CA SER A 10 -9.08 5.24 -40.31
C SER A 10 -8.70 4.35 -39.10
N LEU A 11 -7.77 4.84 -38.29
CA LEU A 11 -7.44 4.23 -37.00
C LEU A 11 -8.67 4.20 -36.07
N SER A 12 -9.53 5.21 -36.14
CA SER A 12 -10.78 5.29 -35.37
C SER A 12 -11.71 4.15 -35.72
N ASP A 13 -11.88 3.84 -37.02
CA ASP A 13 -12.69 2.73 -37.48
C ASP A 13 -12.16 1.39 -36.96
N LEU A 14 -10.84 1.18 -37.00
CA LEU A 14 -10.21 -0.02 -36.46
C LEU A 14 -10.49 -0.17 -34.95
N ILE A 15 -10.37 0.91 -34.19
CA ILE A 15 -10.63 0.91 -32.74
C ILE A 15 -12.12 0.55 -32.50
N GLU A 16 -13.04 1.07 -33.27
CA GLU A 16 -14.47 0.73 -33.17
C GLU A 16 -14.71 -0.75 -33.46
N TYR A 17 -14.14 -1.29 -34.55
CA TYR A 17 -14.24 -2.73 -34.88
C TYR A 17 -13.60 -3.64 -33.83
N ALA A 18 -12.59 -3.16 -33.11
CA ALA A 18 -11.97 -3.86 -31.99
C ALA A 18 -12.84 -3.86 -30.71
N GLY A 19 -13.97 -3.16 -30.71
CA GLY A 19 -14.85 -3.00 -29.55
C GLY A 19 -14.46 -1.84 -28.65
N GLY A 20 -13.64 -0.90 -29.15
CA GLY A 20 -13.16 0.26 -28.42
C GLY A 20 -11.92 -0.02 -27.56
N PHE A 21 -11.57 0.95 -26.75
CA PHE A 21 -10.47 0.82 -25.79
C PHE A 21 -10.90 0.05 -24.54
N SER A 22 -10.02 -0.82 -24.03
CA SER A 22 -10.21 -1.41 -22.72
C SER A 22 -10.12 -0.32 -21.60
N SER A 23 -10.63 -0.63 -20.39
CA SER A 23 -10.63 0.30 -19.26
C SER A 23 -9.23 0.80 -18.84
N GLY A 24 -8.21 -0.04 -19.00
CA GLY A 24 -6.82 0.26 -18.68
C GLY A 24 -5.99 0.77 -19.86
N ALA A 25 -6.59 1.02 -21.03
CA ALA A 25 -5.87 1.46 -22.21
C ALA A 25 -5.43 2.93 -22.10
N TYR A 26 -4.21 3.20 -22.50
CA TYR A 26 -3.72 4.57 -22.67
C TYR A 26 -4.24 5.13 -24.00
N ARG A 27 -5.10 6.15 -23.90
CA ARG A 27 -5.91 6.63 -25.04
C ARG A 27 -5.35 7.87 -25.72
N ASN A 28 -4.27 8.45 -25.20
CA ASN A 28 -3.74 9.71 -25.75
C ASN A 28 -2.93 9.52 -27.01
N ASP A 29 -2.30 8.37 -27.18
CA ASP A 29 -1.61 7.99 -28.40
C ASP A 29 -1.67 6.49 -28.66
N VAL A 30 -1.52 6.13 -29.93
CA VAL A 30 -1.45 4.77 -30.45
C VAL A 30 -0.22 4.66 -31.35
N LYS A 31 0.51 3.56 -31.22
CA LYS A 31 1.66 3.26 -32.07
C LYS A 31 1.26 2.35 -33.22
N ILE A 32 1.72 2.70 -34.43
CA ILE A 32 1.55 1.91 -35.63
C ILE A 32 2.94 1.55 -36.14
N ILE A 33 3.16 0.28 -36.42
CA ILE A 33 4.35 -0.19 -37.16
C ILE A 33 3.88 -0.48 -38.58
N ARG A 34 4.42 0.25 -39.52
CA ARG A 34 4.13 0.20 -40.95
C ARG A 34 5.30 -0.39 -41.71
N ASN A 35 5.04 -1.37 -42.56
CA ASN A 35 6.04 -1.86 -43.50
C ASN A 35 6.13 -0.94 -44.70
N THR A 36 7.32 -0.46 -45.00
CA THR A 36 7.63 0.25 -46.25
C THR A 36 8.35 -0.70 -47.21
N GLU A 37 8.66 -0.23 -48.42
CA GLU A 37 9.35 -1.08 -49.40
C GLU A 37 10.76 -1.54 -48.94
N LYS A 38 11.39 -0.84 -48.00
CA LYS A 38 12.79 -1.11 -47.58
C LYS A 38 12.92 -1.42 -46.10
N GLU A 39 12.09 -0.83 -45.27
CA GLU A 39 12.23 -0.87 -43.81
C GLU A 39 10.88 -0.71 -43.10
N LYS A 40 10.87 -0.80 -41.76
CA LYS A 40 9.71 -0.54 -40.95
C LYS A 40 9.73 0.88 -40.40
N GLU A 41 8.59 1.54 -40.45
CA GLU A 41 8.36 2.85 -39.87
C GLU A 41 7.51 2.76 -38.62
N ILE A 42 7.83 3.56 -37.59
CA ILE A 42 7.03 3.70 -36.39
C ILE A 42 6.32 5.03 -36.44
N LEU A 43 4.99 5.00 -36.43
CA LEU A 43 4.14 6.17 -36.34
C LEU A 43 3.54 6.23 -34.94
N THR A 44 3.57 7.42 -34.30
CA THR A 44 2.85 7.69 -33.05
C THR A 44 1.71 8.64 -33.39
N VAL A 45 0.49 8.14 -33.33
CA VAL A 45 -0.73 8.88 -33.66
C VAL A 45 -1.37 9.35 -32.37
N LYS A 46 -1.58 10.66 -32.22
CA LYS A 46 -2.27 11.25 -31.09
C LYS A 46 -3.79 11.12 -31.26
N SER A 47 -4.51 11.14 -30.13
CA SER A 47 -5.98 10.99 -30.09
C SER A 47 -6.72 11.92 -31.05
N ASP A 48 -6.26 13.17 -31.20
CA ASP A 48 -6.90 14.16 -32.07
C ASP A 48 -6.79 13.83 -33.58
N ASN A 49 -5.93 12.87 -33.92
CA ASN A 49 -5.65 12.47 -35.30
C ASN A 49 -6.11 11.04 -35.64
N TYR A 50 -6.84 10.38 -34.76
CA TYR A 50 -7.31 9.00 -35.03
C TYR A 50 -8.22 8.90 -36.24
N ASP A 51 -9.12 9.87 -36.41
CA ASP A 51 -10.06 9.92 -37.54
C ASP A 51 -9.37 10.24 -38.88
N SER A 52 -8.26 10.98 -38.83
CA SER A 52 -7.50 11.38 -40.03
C SER A 52 -6.37 10.41 -40.41
N CYS A 53 -6.01 9.49 -39.52
CA CYS A 53 -4.95 8.53 -39.75
C CYS A 53 -5.50 7.31 -40.53
N ILE A 54 -5.24 7.28 -41.84
CA ILE A 54 -5.60 6.16 -42.71
C ILE A 54 -4.63 5.01 -42.50
N LEU A 55 -5.15 3.82 -42.30
CA LEU A 55 -4.38 2.59 -42.12
C LEU A 55 -4.09 1.93 -43.48
N ASN A 56 -2.90 1.35 -43.58
CA ASN A 56 -2.47 0.57 -44.76
C ASN A 56 -2.49 -0.91 -44.41
N ASP A 57 -2.56 -1.73 -45.49
CA ASP A 57 -2.43 -3.18 -45.33
C ASP A 57 -1.10 -3.55 -44.69
N GLY A 58 -1.13 -4.45 -43.72
CA GLY A 58 0.04 -4.87 -42.96
C GLY A 58 0.46 -3.94 -41.82
N ASP A 59 -0.29 -2.87 -41.53
CA ASP A 59 -0.07 -2.04 -40.34
C ASP A 59 -0.30 -2.84 -39.05
N GLU A 60 0.65 -2.78 -38.14
CA GLU A 60 0.54 -3.36 -36.81
C GLU A 60 0.25 -2.26 -35.79
N VAL A 61 -0.95 -2.26 -35.23
CA VAL A 61 -1.43 -1.24 -34.31
C VAL A 61 -1.29 -1.71 -32.85
N SER A 62 -0.64 -0.91 -32.02
CA SER A 62 -0.38 -1.19 -30.61
C SER A 62 -0.89 -0.06 -29.72
N VAL A 63 -1.76 -0.41 -28.77
CA VAL A 63 -2.30 0.49 -27.75
C VAL A 63 -1.57 0.26 -26.44
N GLY A 64 -1.04 1.33 -25.85
CA GLY A 64 -0.38 1.27 -24.54
C GLY A 64 -1.38 1.06 -23.40
N MET A 65 -0.84 0.79 -22.21
CA MET A 65 -1.61 0.72 -20.97
C MET A 65 -1.38 1.96 -20.12
N ASN A 66 -2.38 2.36 -19.35
CA ASN A 66 -2.21 3.37 -18.32
C ASN A 66 -1.15 2.93 -17.30
N LEU A 67 -0.46 3.90 -16.71
CA LEU A 67 0.50 3.61 -15.66
C LEU A 67 -0.23 3.03 -14.44
N ASP A 68 0.29 1.94 -13.89
CA ASP A 68 -0.23 1.32 -12.66
C ASP A 68 0.25 2.13 -11.44
N ARG A 69 -0.26 3.34 -11.32
CA ARG A 69 -0.02 4.23 -10.16
C ARG A 69 -1.17 5.20 -9.98
N PHE A 70 -1.40 5.56 -8.73
CA PHE A 70 -2.41 6.56 -8.38
C PHE A 70 -1.92 7.99 -8.68
N ALA A 71 -2.80 8.83 -9.20
CA ALA A 71 -2.50 10.24 -9.45
C ALA A 71 -2.51 11.10 -8.18
N ASN A 72 -3.27 10.68 -7.16
CA ASN A 72 -3.64 11.50 -6.00
C ASN A 72 -3.77 10.68 -4.71
N ARG A 73 -2.85 9.74 -4.47
CA ARG A 73 -2.86 8.89 -3.29
C ARG A 73 -2.08 9.51 -2.14
N VAL A 74 -2.60 9.36 -0.92
CA VAL A 74 -1.87 9.34 0.36
C VAL A 74 -2.26 8.07 1.11
N GLU A 75 -1.41 7.59 1.99
CA GLU A 75 -1.64 6.35 2.71
C GLU A 75 -1.41 6.57 4.21
N ILE A 76 -2.21 5.90 5.04
CA ILE A 76 -2.01 5.83 6.48
C ILE A 76 -1.97 4.38 6.92
N ARG A 77 -0.95 4.02 7.70
CA ARG A 77 -0.69 2.67 8.19
C ARG A 77 -0.58 2.63 9.70
N GLY A 78 -0.77 1.43 10.25
CA GLY A 78 -0.54 1.15 11.68
C GLY A 78 -1.76 1.43 12.53
N TYR A 79 -1.58 2.08 13.67
CA TYR A 79 -2.54 2.15 14.77
C TYR A 79 -3.59 3.26 14.62
N VAL A 80 -4.37 3.15 13.56
CA VAL A 80 -5.60 3.94 13.32
C VAL A 80 -6.78 3.00 13.14
N PHE A 81 -8.02 3.49 13.26
CA PHE A 81 -9.20 2.64 13.12
C PHE A 81 -9.42 2.13 11.70
N ARG A 82 -9.02 2.92 10.68
CA ARG A 82 -9.20 2.58 9.26
C ARG A 82 -7.92 2.87 8.48
N PRO A 83 -6.89 2.02 8.62
CA PRO A 83 -5.69 2.15 7.80
C PRO A 83 -6.02 1.89 6.32
N GLY A 84 -5.27 2.53 5.41
CA GLY A 84 -5.45 2.34 3.98
C GLY A 84 -5.06 3.55 3.16
N GLU A 85 -5.49 3.52 1.91
CA GLU A 85 -5.22 4.55 0.92
C GLU A 85 -6.37 5.55 0.85
N PHE A 86 -6.03 6.83 0.74
CA PHE A 86 -6.98 7.93 0.66
C PHE A 86 -6.62 8.87 -0.49
N GLN A 87 -7.62 9.59 -0.99
CA GLN A 87 -7.42 10.62 -1.99
C GLN A 87 -6.89 11.91 -1.33
N ILE A 88 -5.73 12.40 -1.77
CA ILE A 88 -5.29 13.76 -1.44
C ILE A 88 -6.05 14.78 -2.29
N GLY A 89 -6.43 15.89 -1.69
CA GLY A 89 -7.31 16.91 -2.28
C GLY A 89 -8.73 16.82 -1.73
N GLY A 90 -9.53 17.84 -1.96
CA GLY A 90 -10.87 17.94 -1.35
C GLY A 90 -10.75 18.04 0.17
N ASP A 91 -11.22 17.02 0.89
CA ASP A 91 -11.28 17.00 2.35
C ASP A 91 -9.95 16.63 3.03
N ILE A 92 -8.94 16.15 2.26
CA ILE A 92 -7.65 15.72 2.79
C ILE A 92 -6.51 16.52 2.14
N ALA A 93 -5.95 17.46 2.91
CA ALA A 93 -4.77 18.23 2.55
C ALA A 93 -3.69 18.18 3.64
N THR A 94 -4.04 17.77 4.87
CA THR A 94 -3.16 17.80 6.04
C THR A 94 -3.14 16.48 6.81
N VAL A 95 -2.13 16.31 7.66
CA VAL A 95 -1.99 15.14 8.53
C VAL A 95 -3.21 14.97 9.45
N ARG A 96 -3.70 16.05 10.06
CA ARG A 96 -4.89 16.00 10.93
C ARG A 96 -6.12 15.49 10.17
N GLN A 97 -6.34 16.01 8.96
CA GLN A 97 -7.48 15.60 8.13
C GLN A 97 -7.37 14.12 7.73
N LEU A 98 -6.17 13.65 7.36
CA LEU A 98 -5.95 12.25 7.04
C LEU A 98 -6.21 11.33 8.24
N VAL A 99 -5.68 11.68 9.43
CA VAL A 99 -5.91 10.90 10.66
C VAL A 99 -7.40 10.87 11.00
N ASN A 100 -8.11 12.00 10.92
CA ASN A 100 -9.55 12.06 11.18
C ASN A 100 -10.35 11.22 10.17
N MET A 101 -10.00 11.26 8.89
CA MET A 101 -10.65 10.45 7.86
C MET A 101 -10.41 8.94 8.06
N ALA A 102 -9.25 8.58 8.62
CA ALA A 102 -8.94 7.22 9.06
C ALA A 102 -9.68 6.79 10.35
N GLY A 103 -10.59 7.62 10.85
CA GLY A 103 -11.39 7.36 12.06
C GLY A 103 -10.69 7.71 13.37
N GLY A 104 -9.53 8.34 13.31
CA GLY A 104 -8.70 8.68 14.46
C GLY A 104 -7.68 7.60 14.81
N PRO A 105 -6.76 7.91 15.74
CA PRO A 105 -5.83 6.93 16.29
C PRO A 105 -6.55 5.95 17.22
N ARG A 106 -6.04 4.73 17.30
CA ARG A 106 -6.46 3.72 18.29
C ARG A 106 -5.96 4.10 19.68
N GLU A 107 -6.56 3.49 20.71
CA GLU A 107 -6.21 3.75 22.13
C GLU A 107 -4.75 3.33 22.45
N ASP A 108 -4.24 2.34 21.74
CA ASP A 108 -2.89 1.81 21.86
C ASP A 108 -1.90 2.44 20.87
N ALA A 109 -2.28 3.53 20.19
CA ALA A 109 -1.42 4.26 19.27
C ALA A 109 -0.39 5.12 20.02
N PHE A 110 0.87 5.12 19.56
CA PHE A 110 1.90 6.01 20.05
C PHE A 110 1.85 7.37 19.34
N LEU A 111 1.20 8.35 19.96
CA LEU A 111 0.93 9.64 19.34
C LEU A 111 2.11 10.62 19.39
N GLY A 112 3.08 10.40 20.27
CA GLY A 112 4.23 11.31 20.44
C GLY A 112 5.18 11.34 19.24
N ARG A 113 5.21 10.26 18.45
CA ARG A 113 6.10 10.14 17.29
C ARG A 113 5.54 9.16 16.26
N ALA A 114 5.05 9.71 15.19
CA ALA A 114 4.75 8.99 13.97
C ALA A 114 5.81 9.28 12.89
N VAL A 115 5.79 8.51 11.82
CA VAL A 115 6.71 8.62 10.70
C VAL A 115 5.93 8.93 9.43
N LEU A 116 6.25 10.05 8.78
CA LEU A 116 5.79 10.35 7.45
C LEU A 116 6.91 10.05 6.45
N LEU A 117 6.67 9.10 5.56
CA LEU A 117 7.53 8.79 4.43
C LEU A 117 7.08 9.61 3.23
N ARG A 118 7.98 10.43 2.71
CA ARG A 118 7.74 11.32 1.56
C ARG A 118 8.72 11.03 0.44
N GLU A 119 8.19 10.94 -0.77
CA GLU A 119 9.01 10.83 -1.97
C GLU A 119 9.48 12.22 -2.41
N LYS A 120 10.79 12.37 -2.63
CA LYS A 120 11.41 13.58 -3.18
C LYS A 120 11.34 13.60 -4.70
N GLU A 121 11.76 14.73 -5.30
CA GLU A 121 11.81 14.88 -6.76
C GLU A 121 12.78 13.89 -7.44
N ASP A 122 13.84 13.49 -6.74
CA ASP A 122 14.82 12.49 -7.19
C ASP A 122 14.35 11.03 -6.94
N LEU A 123 13.09 10.83 -6.51
CA LEU A 123 12.48 9.55 -6.14
C LEU A 123 13.09 8.89 -4.90
N SER A 124 13.99 9.54 -4.20
CA SER A 124 14.45 9.07 -2.89
C SER A 124 13.38 9.31 -1.82
N LEU A 125 13.39 8.45 -0.77
CA LEU A 125 12.47 8.60 0.35
C LEU A 125 13.09 9.45 1.44
N GLU A 126 12.31 10.40 1.94
CA GLU A 126 12.59 11.19 3.13
C GLU A 126 11.71 10.73 4.28
N THR A 127 12.30 10.63 5.46
CA THR A 127 11.58 10.29 6.70
C THR A 127 11.40 11.56 7.53
N ILE A 128 10.15 11.95 7.76
CA ILE A 128 9.78 13.11 8.55
C ILE A 128 9.11 12.63 9.84
N GLN A 129 9.59 13.10 10.99
CA GLN A 129 8.97 12.80 12.27
C GLN A 129 7.77 13.72 12.51
N VAL A 130 6.65 13.15 12.94
CA VAL A 130 5.39 13.86 13.16
C VAL A 130 4.86 13.54 14.55
N ASN A 131 4.57 14.57 15.34
CA ASN A 131 3.89 14.41 16.62
C ASN A 131 2.37 14.52 16.40
N ILE A 132 1.71 13.36 16.28
CA ILE A 132 0.26 13.29 16.01
C ILE A 132 -0.55 13.89 17.15
N GLY A 133 -0.15 13.63 18.42
CA GLY A 133 -0.84 14.18 19.57
C GLY A 133 -0.87 15.72 19.54
N ALA A 134 0.31 16.33 19.35
CA ALA A 134 0.45 17.78 19.29
C ALA A 134 -0.27 18.43 18.09
N ILE A 135 -0.37 17.72 16.96
CA ILE A 135 -1.17 18.18 15.83
C ILE A 135 -2.67 18.10 16.16
N LEU A 136 -3.14 17.00 16.75
CA LEU A 136 -4.56 16.79 17.05
C LEU A 136 -5.07 17.74 18.14
N ASP A 137 -4.28 18.01 19.16
CA ASP A 137 -4.65 18.96 20.24
C ASP A 137 -4.47 20.44 19.86
N GLY A 138 -3.77 20.72 18.75
CA GLY A 138 -3.54 22.06 18.23
C GLY A 138 -2.33 22.79 18.83
N SER A 139 -1.49 22.12 19.61
CA SER A 139 -0.26 22.66 20.16
C SER A 139 0.89 22.74 19.13
N MET A 140 0.76 22.03 18.02
CA MET A 140 1.67 22.09 16.89
C MET A 140 0.92 22.40 15.59
N GLU A 141 1.58 23.15 14.70
CA GLU A 141 1.05 23.44 13.36
C GLU A 141 0.85 22.16 12.57
N ASP A 142 -0.29 22.10 11.85
CA ASP A 142 -0.63 20.94 11.04
C ASP A 142 0.24 20.88 9.77
N MET A 143 0.64 19.69 9.39
CA MET A 143 1.53 19.47 8.27
C MET A 143 0.77 19.20 6.98
N LEU A 144 1.13 19.90 5.91
CA LEU A 144 0.60 19.62 4.57
C LEU A 144 1.13 18.30 4.01
N LEU A 145 0.22 17.50 3.51
CA LEU A 145 0.52 16.26 2.81
C LEU A 145 0.85 16.52 1.35
N LYS A 146 1.68 15.65 0.79
CA LYS A 146 1.97 15.57 -0.64
C LYS A 146 1.50 14.23 -1.19
N LYS A 147 1.36 14.18 -2.50
CA LYS A 147 1.07 12.94 -3.22
C LYS A 147 2.10 11.85 -2.86
N ASN A 148 1.61 10.63 -2.68
CA ASN A 148 2.36 9.43 -2.29
C ASN A 148 2.95 9.46 -0.86
N ASP A 149 2.61 10.46 -0.04
CA ASP A 149 2.96 10.43 1.37
C ASP A 149 2.37 9.20 2.05
N VAL A 150 3.16 8.55 2.91
CA VAL A 150 2.74 7.42 3.74
C VAL A 150 2.96 7.77 5.20
N LEU A 151 1.88 7.93 5.95
CA LEU A 151 1.92 8.18 7.40
C LEU A 151 1.85 6.85 8.13
N VAL A 152 2.85 6.57 8.97
CA VAL A 152 2.92 5.36 9.79
C VAL A 152 2.82 5.73 11.25
N ILE A 153 1.79 5.21 11.94
CA ILE A 153 1.57 5.39 13.37
C ILE A 153 1.81 4.05 14.07
N SER A 154 2.85 3.98 14.89
CA SER A 154 3.19 2.78 15.65
C SER A 154 2.30 2.63 16.90
N GLY A 155 2.21 1.42 17.42
CA GLY A 155 1.60 1.17 18.73
C GLY A 155 2.59 1.41 19.87
N ILE A 156 2.07 1.74 21.07
CA ILE A 156 2.88 1.90 22.31
C ILE A 156 3.67 0.62 22.59
N HIS A 157 3.09 -0.53 22.28
CA HIS A 157 3.66 -1.83 22.60
C HIS A 157 4.61 -2.38 21.53
N GLU A 158 4.61 -1.84 20.31
CA GLU A 158 5.57 -2.19 19.27
C GLU A 158 6.96 -1.60 19.52
N LEU A 159 7.05 -0.55 20.33
CA LEU A 159 8.30 0.12 20.69
C LEU A 159 8.98 -0.48 21.92
N GLU A 160 8.29 -1.40 22.62
CA GLU A 160 8.80 -2.12 23.78
C GLU A 160 9.02 -3.59 23.40
N ASP A 161 10.27 -4.06 23.54
CA ASP A 161 10.54 -5.51 23.53
C ASP A 161 9.97 -6.11 24.82
N ARG A 162 8.70 -6.50 24.80
CA ARG A 162 8.01 -7.07 25.96
C ARG A 162 8.50 -8.47 26.31
N GLY A 163 9.36 -9.05 25.48
CA GLY A 163 9.84 -10.40 25.70
C GLY A 163 8.76 -11.46 25.57
N GLU A 164 9.14 -12.70 25.86
CA GLU A 164 8.29 -13.87 25.79
C GLU A 164 8.57 -14.78 27.00
N TYR A 165 7.56 -15.54 27.44
CA TYR A 165 7.74 -16.63 28.37
C TYR A 165 7.84 -17.94 27.60
N THR A 166 8.87 -18.73 27.86
CA THR A 166 8.96 -20.08 27.34
C THR A 166 8.77 -21.07 28.48
N ILE A 167 7.83 -21.97 28.34
CA ILE A 167 7.60 -23.09 29.27
C ILE A 167 7.91 -24.42 28.57
N ASN A 168 8.76 -25.19 29.21
CA ASN A 168 9.15 -26.54 28.78
C ASN A 168 8.92 -27.55 29.89
N GLY A 169 8.82 -28.82 29.54
CA GLY A 169 8.66 -29.92 30.48
C GLY A 169 7.25 -30.53 30.49
N MET A 170 6.82 -31.06 31.62
CA MET A 170 5.61 -31.87 31.76
C MET A 170 4.35 -31.01 31.92
N VAL A 171 4.11 -30.14 30.89
CA VAL A 171 2.85 -29.39 30.75
C VAL A 171 2.11 -29.85 29.50
N MET A 172 0.81 -29.64 29.40
CA MET A 172 0.01 -30.11 28.27
C MET A 172 0.44 -29.50 26.93
N ASN A 173 0.73 -28.19 26.90
CA ASN A 173 1.13 -27.49 25.72
C ASN A 173 2.44 -26.69 25.99
N PRO A 174 3.61 -27.34 25.95
CA PRO A 174 4.88 -26.63 26.09
C PRO A 174 5.07 -25.69 24.90
N GLY A 175 5.68 -24.52 25.13
CA GLY A 175 5.89 -23.54 24.06
C GLY A 175 6.15 -22.13 24.59
N THR A 176 6.05 -21.17 23.66
CA THR A 176 6.31 -19.75 23.93
C THR A 176 4.98 -18.99 24.01
N PHE A 177 4.86 -18.13 25.01
CA PHE A 177 3.67 -17.33 25.29
C PHE A 177 4.07 -15.85 25.36
N ALA A 178 3.21 -14.99 24.83
CA ALA A 178 3.41 -13.54 24.90
C ALA A 178 3.50 -13.07 26.36
N PHE A 179 4.39 -12.12 26.61
CA PHE A 179 4.56 -11.48 27.91
C PHE A 179 3.25 -10.80 28.36
N ALA A 180 2.95 -10.95 29.62
CA ALA A 180 1.93 -10.17 30.31
C ALA A 180 2.44 -9.80 31.69
N GLU A 181 2.20 -8.56 32.12
CA GLU A 181 2.62 -8.08 33.43
C GLU A 181 1.99 -8.92 34.56
N ASN A 182 2.73 -9.07 35.64
CA ASN A 182 2.31 -9.80 36.83
C ASN A 182 1.98 -11.30 36.61
N THR A 183 2.42 -11.89 35.49
CA THR A 183 2.25 -13.32 35.24
C THR A 183 3.10 -14.12 36.21
N THR A 184 2.44 -15.02 37.00
CA THR A 184 3.10 -15.98 37.89
C THR A 184 3.48 -17.24 37.13
N VAL A 185 4.30 -18.11 37.76
CA VAL A 185 4.61 -19.43 37.22
C VAL A 185 3.33 -20.29 37.12
N GLU A 186 2.42 -20.16 38.07
CA GLU A 186 1.14 -20.85 38.07
C GLU A 186 0.27 -20.42 36.90
N ASP A 187 0.18 -19.12 36.63
CA ASP A 187 -0.57 -18.60 35.48
C ASP A 187 0.01 -19.11 34.15
N LEU A 188 1.33 -19.21 34.05
CA LEU A 188 1.99 -19.73 32.85
C LEU A 188 1.69 -21.24 32.68
N ILE A 189 1.70 -22.02 33.75
CA ILE A 189 1.32 -23.45 33.71
C ILE A 189 -0.15 -23.59 33.28
N LEU A 190 -1.05 -22.76 33.81
CA LEU A 190 -2.46 -22.76 33.42
C LEU A 190 -2.65 -22.41 31.95
N ARG A 191 -1.95 -21.40 31.46
CA ARG A 191 -1.95 -21.03 30.02
C ARG A 191 -1.42 -22.15 29.12
N ALA A 192 -0.49 -22.97 29.63
CA ALA A 192 0.03 -24.13 28.94
C ALA A 192 -0.92 -25.37 29.07
N GLY A 193 -2.13 -25.18 29.57
CA GLY A 193 -3.13 -26.25 29.71
C GLY A 193 -3.01 -27.08 30.98
N GLY A 194 -2.13 -26.70 31.91
CA GLY A 194 -1.88 -27.45 33.15
C GLY A 194 -0.73 -28.46 33.03
N LEU A 195 -0.50 -29.15 34.13
CA LEU A 195 0.49 -30.22 34.21
C LEU A 195 -0.09 -31.55 33.65
N VAL A 196 0.75 -32.32 32.99
CA VAL A 196 0.37 -33.69 32.56
C VAL A 196 0.47 -34.69 33.74
N ASP A 197 -0.20 -35.83 33.62
CA ASP A 197 -0.10 -36.91 34.60
C ASP A 197 1.34 -37.37 34.83
N GLY A 198 1.76 -37.44 36.08
CA GLY A 198 3.12 -37.80 36.47
C GLY A 198 4.09 -36.64 36.53
N ALA A 199 3.64 -35.41 36.28
CA ALA A 199 4.48 -34.20 36.46
C ALA A 199 4.86 -34.05 37.96
N SER A 200 6.15 -33.75 38.20
CA SER A 200 6.62 -33.41 39.54
C SER A 200 6.20 -32.00 39.91
N THR A 201 5.54 -31.83 41.05
CA THR A 201 5.21 -30.51 41.61
C THR A 201 6.27 -30.00 42.62
N ALA A 202 7.34 -30.78 42.81
CA ALA A 202 8.34 -30.48 43.83
C ALA A 202 9.36 -29.40 43.42
N ARG A 203 9.55 -29.15 42.08
CA ARG A 203 10.54 -28.23 41.57
C ARG A 203 10.16 -27.66 40.24
N VAL A 204 10.32 -26.34 40.13
CA VAL A 204 10.28 -25.57 38.86
C VAL A 204 11.56 -24.75 38.79
N ASP A 205 12.26 -24.82 37.67
CA ASP A 205 13.43 -24.00 37.40
C ASP A 205 13.01 -22.78 36.55
N VAL A 206 13.32 -21.58 37.01
CA VAL A 206 13.03 -20.31 36.32
C VAL A 206 14.35 -19.66 35.92
N ALA A 207 14.59 -19.52 34.61
CA ALA A 207 15.68 -18.73 34.07
C ALA A 207 15.17 -17.35 33.62
N ARG A 208 15.83 -16.30 34.02
CA ARG A 208 15.57 -14.92 33.57
C ARG A 208 16.79 -14.43 32.78
N ARG A 209 16.54 -13.75 31.68
CA ARG A 209 17.57 -12.99 30.93
C ARG A 209 17.71 -11.59 31.51
#